data_e9edb10cc187283bfe145684814303cd
#
_entry.id   e9edb10cc187283bfe145684814303cd
#
_cell.length_a   1.000
_cell.length_b   1.000
_cell.length_c   1.000
_cell.angle_alpha   90.00
_cell.angle_beta   90.00
_cell.angle_gamma   90.00
#
_symmetry.space_group_name_H-M   'P 1'
#
loop_
_entity.id
_entity.type
_entity.pdbx_description
1 polymer ?
#
loop_
_entity_poly.entity_id
_entity_poly.type
_entity_poly.pdbx_seq_one_letter_code
_entity_poly.pdbx_strand_id
1 'polypeptide(L)'
;MWETVPRLLAENLYLVLGTADAEGRPWVTPVFFAADGERRLLWVSSADSRHSRNLSARPAVAITIFDSRVPVGGAEAIYLEATAGPVGGDAVAAAVARLNARLPARHRLGAEEIAPAGPLRVYQASVTRHFVLIRGGDPRFGNVVDARLAVTPP
;
A
#
# COMPACT_ATOMS: atom_id res chain seq x y z
N MET A 1 -19.73 3.30 0.05
CA MET A 1 -18.72 2.26 0.44
C MET A 1 -17.43 2.40 -0.36
N TRP A 2 -17.52 2.54 -1.70
CA TRP A 2 -16.32 2.75 -2.52
C TRP A 2 -15.55 4.02 -2.12
N GLU A 3 -16.23 5.08 -1.75
CA GLU A 3 -15.64 6.39 -1.37
C GLU A 3 -14.63 6.28 -0.22
N THR A 4 -14.73 5.24 0.60
CA THR A 4 -13.77 4.97 1.68
C THR A 4 -12.38 4.66 1.11
N VAL A 5 -12.28 4.02 -0.07
CA VAL A 5 -11.01 3.64 -0.67
C VAL A 5 -10.19 4.88 -1.06
N PRO A 6 -10.63 5.76 -1.98
CA PRO A 6 -9.83 6.92 -2.37
C PRO A 6 -9.57 7.87 -1.20
N ARG A 7 -10.50 7.98 -0.25
CA ARG A 7 -10.33 8.82 0.94
C ARG A 7 -9.19 8.32 1.83
N LEU A 8 -9.19 7.04 2.21
CA LEU A 8 -8.11 6.50 3.06
C LEU A 8 -6.75 6.48 2.35
N LEU A 9 -6.72 6.29 1.03
CA LEU A 9 -5.50 6.42 0.23
C LEU A 9 -4.93 7.84 0.27
N ALA A 10 -5.78 8.86 0.27
CA ALA A 10 -5.37 10.26 0.30
C ALA A 10 -4.94 10.72 1.69
N GLU A 11 -5.67 10.32 2.73
CA GLU A 11 -5.50 10.80 4.11
C GLU A 11 -4.33 10.14 4.84
N ASN A 12 -3.85 8.97 4.41
CA ASN A 12 -2.80 8.23 5.09
C ASN A 12 -1.47 8.31 4.34
N LEU A 13 -0.36 8.45 5.09
CA LEU A 13 1.00 8.51 4.55
C LEU A 13 1.65 7.13 4.41
N TYR A 14 1.21 6.17 5.21
CA TYR A 14 1.79 4.82 5.26
C TYR A 14 0.73 3.77 4.95
N LEU A 15 1.15 2.79 4.20
CA LEU A 15 0.45 1.51 4.09
C LEU A 15 1.19 0.45 4.90
N VAL A 16 0.49 -0.57 5.34
CA VAL A 16 1.08 -1.77 5.94
C VAL A 16 1.13 -2.86 4.87
N LEU A 17 2.36 -3.24 4.49
CA LEU A 17 2.64 -4.22 3.45
C LEU A 17 2.88 -5.59 4.08
N GLY A 18 2.04 -6.56 3.74
CA GLY A 18 2.18 -7.96 4.09
C GLY A 18 2.81 -8.74 2.94
N THR A 19 3.93 -9.41 3.22
CA THR A 19 4.69 -10.24 2.26
C THR A 19 4.99 -11.61 2.86
N ALA A 20 5.43 -12.57 2.05
CA ALA A 20 5.90 -13.86 2.50
C ALA A 20 7.20 -14.25 1.78
N ASP A 21 8.07 -14.98 2.47
CA ASP A 21 9.29 -15.52 1.86
C ASP A 21 8.99 -16.79 1.02
N ALA A 22 10.02 -17.38 0.42
CA ALA A 22 9.88 -18.56 -0.43
C ALA A 22 9.26 -19.76 0.32
N GLU A 23 9.46 -19.87 1.64
CA GLU A 23 8.90 -20.90 2.49
C GLU A 23 7.50 -20.55 3.04
N GLY A 24 6.96 -19.38 2.67
CA GLY A 24 5.65 -18.92 3.10
C GLY A 24 5.63 -18.24 4.47
N ARG A 25 6.79 -17.92 5.06
CA ARG A 25 6.82 -17.21 6.35
C ARG A 25 6.43 -15.74 6.14
N PRO A 26 5.43 -15.24 6.88
CA PRO A 26 4.92 -13.90 6.67
C PRO A 26 5.85 -12.83 7.26
N TRP A 27 5.80 -11.66 6.65
CA TRP A 27 6.44 -10.45 7.13
C TRP A 27 5.55 -9.25 6.88
N VAL A 28 5.47 -8.34 7.84
CA VAL A 28 4.65 -7.12 7.76
C VAL A 28 5.53 -5.91 8.03
N THR A 29 5.39 -4.88 7.20
CA THR A 29 6.14 -3.63 7.36
C THR A 29 5.33 -2.42 6.90
N PRO A 30 5.39 -1.27 7.62
CA PRO A 30 4.88 -0.02 7.09
C PRO A 30 5.83 0.53 6.02
N VAL A 31 5.29 1.10 4.96
CA VAL A 31 6.03 1.88 3.97
C VAL A 31 5.29 3.16 3.64
N PHE A 32 6.02 4.27 3.49
CA PHE A 32 5.46 5.50 2.91
C PHE A 32 5.06 5.21 1.46
N PHE A 33 3.91 5.73 1.04
CA PHE A 33 3.40 5.43 -0.29
C PHE A 33 2.77 6.63 -0.99
N ALA A 34 2.65 6.52 -2.30
CA ALA A 34 1.79 7.37 -3.12
C ALA A 34 0.85 6.49 -3.94
N ALA A 35 -0.41 6.91 -4.04
CA ALA A 35 -1.38 6.26 -4.91
C ALA A 35 -1.34 6.87 -6.32
N ASP A 36 -1.45 6.02 -7.33
CA ASP A 36 -1.69 6.39 -8.72
C ASP A 36 -3.04 5.81 -9.14
N GLY A 37 -4.10 6.57 -8.84
CA GLY A 37 -5.45 6.04 -8.79
C GLY A 37 -5.62 5.05 -7.63
N GLU A 38 -6.69 4.26 -7.67
CA GLU A 38 -7.02 3.32 -6.61
C GLU A 38 -6.39 1.93 -6.82
N ARG A 39 -5.80 1.68 -7.99
CA ARG A 39 -5.28 0.37 -8.38
C ARG A 39 -3.77 0.26 -8.40
N ARG A 40 -3.04 1.35 -8.22
CA ARG A 40 -1.59 1.36 -8.23
C ARG A 40 -1.02 2.11 -7.05
N LEU A 41 -0.24 1.44 -6.22
CA LEU A 41 0.43 2.02 -5.07
C LEU A 41 1.93 1.97 -5.27
N LEU A 42 2.63 3.04 -4.95
CA LEU A 42 4.06 3.24 -5.20
C LEU A 42 4.80 3.46 -3.89
N TRP A 43 5.98 2.90 -3.75
CA TRP A 43 6.90 3.18 -2.64
C TRP A 43 8.35 3.01 -3.07
N VAL A 44 9.28 3.41 -2.21
CA VAL A 44 10.72 3.15 -2.37
C VAL A 44 11.24 2.32 -1.21
N SER A 45 12.17 1.41 -1.52
CA SER A 45 12.85 0.58 -0.54
C SER A 45 14.18 0.13 -1.08
N SER A 46 15.10 -0.26 -0.18
CA SER A 46 16.28 -1.01 -0.58
C SER A 46 15.88 -2.36 -1.18
N ALA A 47 16.56 -2.78 -2.24
CA ALA A 47 16.38 -4.12 -2.80
C ALA A 47 16.75 -5.22 -1.80
N ASP A 48 17.61 -4.91 -0.83
CA ASP A 48 18.07 -5.84 0.21
C ASP A 48 17.14 -5.91 1.43
N SER A 49 16.10 -5.09 1.49
CA SER A 49 15.12 -5.17 2.56
C SER A 49 14.37 -6.51 2.51
N ARG A 50 13.93 -6.98 3.69
CA ARG A 50 13.24 -8.28 3.77
C ARG A 50 12.01 -8.34 2.89
N HIS A 51 11.17 -7.29 2.91
CA HIS A 51 9.98 -7.24 2.06
C HIS A 51 10.34 -7.20 0.56
N SER A 52 11.40 -6.50 0.15
CA SER A 52 11.83 -6.48 -1.27
C SER A 52 12.30 -7.85 -1.74
N ARG A 53 13.08 -8.58 -0.92
CA ARG A 53 13.48 -9.96 -1.22
C ARG A 53 12.27 -10.89 -1.28
N ASN A 54 11.31 -10.72 -0.36
CA ASN A 54 10.07 -11.51 -0.37
C ASN A 54 9.29 -11.32 -1.68
N LEU A 55 9.20 -10.08 -2.19
CA LEU A 55 8.52 -9.79 -3.47
C LEU A 55 9.16 -10.50 -4.66
N SER A 56 10.50 -10.64 -4.66
CA SER A 56 11.19 -11.38 -5.72
C SER A 56 10.83 -12.86 -5.74
N ALA A 57 10.60 -13.46 -4.57
CA ALA A 57 10.20 -14.86 -4.44
C ALA A 57 8.68 -15.06 -4.59
N ARG A 58 7.89 -14.16 -4.02
CA ARG A 58 6.42 -14.21 -4.02
C ARG A 58 5.84 -12.82 -4.24
N PRO A 59 5.40 -12.49 -5.46
CA PRO A 59 4.88 -11.16 -5.78
C PRO A 59 3.48 -10.88 -5.22
N ALA A 60 2.73 -11.89 -4.81
CA ALA A 60 1.42 -11.72 -4.19
C ALA A 60 1.57 -11.10 -2.79
N VAL A 61 0.84 -10.01 -2.54
CA VAL A 61 0.90 -9.25 -1.29
C VAL A 61 -0.50 -8.92 -0.78
N ALA A 62 -0.58 -8.70 0.52
CA ALA A 62 -1.74 -8.08 1.17
C ALA A 62 -1.34 -6.72 1.73
N ILE A 63 -2.26 -5.76 1.63
CA ILE A 63 -2.03 -4.40 2.11
C ILE A 63 -3.21 -3.98 2.99
N THR A 64 -2.93 -3.27 4.07
CA THR A 64 -3.97 -2.57 4.82
C THR A 64 -3.58 -1.12 5.05
N ILE A 65 -4.59 -0.24 5.05
CA ILE A 65 -4.43 1.19 5.32
C ILE A 65 -5.55 1.60 6.28
N PHE A 66 -5.16 2.25 7.37
CA PHE A 66 -6.07 2.72 8.42
C PHE A 66 -5.41 3.85 9.23
N ASP A 67 -6.21 4.69 9.88
CA ASP A 67 -5.71 5.68 10.84
C ASP A 67 -5.77 5.10 12.26
N SER A 68 -4.62 4.85 12.86
CA SER A 68 -4.50 4.30 14.21
C SER A 68 -4.82 5.32 15.32
N ARG A 69 -5.08 6.58 14.98
CA ARG A 69 -5.36 7.67 15.94
C ARG A 69 -6.84 7.81 16.26
N VAL A 70 -7.70 7.18 15.49
CA VAL A 70 -9.15 7.24 15.73
C VAL A 70 -9.51 6.51 17.01
N PRO A 71 -10.55 6.98 17.75
CA PRO A 71 -11.02 6.31 18.96
C PRO A 71 -11.44 4.87 18.70
N VAL A 72 -11.31 4.02 19.74
CA VAL A 72 -11.83 2.65 19.70
C VAL A 72 -13.33 2.66 19.33
N GLY A 73 -13.71 1.80 18.41
CA GLY A 73 -15.06 1.75 17.85
C GLY A 73 -15.27 2.67 16.64
N GLY A 74 -14.31 3.57 16.33
CA GLY A 74 -14.36 4.46 15.16
C GLY A 74 -13.51 3.97 13.97
N ALA A 75 -12.84 2.83 14.08
CA ALA A 75 -11.89 2.37 13.07
C ALA A 75 -12.52 2.20 11.69
N GLU A 76 -11.83 2.71 10.69
CA GLU A 76 -12.06 2.44 9.29
C GLU A 76 -10.77 1.87 8.71
N ALA A 77 -10.89 0.91 7.83
CA ALA A 77 -9.74 0.30 7.16
C ALA A 77 -10.12 -0.16 5.76
N ILE A 78 -9.13 -0.11 4.88
CA ILE A 78 -9.19 -0.83 3.59
C ILE A 78 -8.16 -1.96 3.60
N TYR A 79 -8.52 -3.03 2.92
CA TYR A 79 -7.67 -4.18 2.70
C TYR A 79 -7.57 -4.41 1.20
N LEU A 80 -6.37 -4.66 0.73
CA LEU A 80 -6.09 -4.79 -0.70
C LEU A 80 -5.35 -6.09 -0.95
N GLU A 81 -5.79 -6.84 -1.94
CA GLU A 81 -5.00 -7.90 -2.55
C GLU A 81 -4.30 -7.35 -3.77
N ALA A 82 -3.03 -7.61 -3.92
CA ALA A 82 -2.23 -7.04 -4.99
C ALA A 82 -1.10 -7.96 -5.45
N THR A 83 -0.55 -7.66 -6.60
CA THR A 83 0.73 -8.17 -7.07
C THR A 83 1.74 -7.04 -7.07
N ALA A 84 2.91 -7.25 -6.48
CA ALA A 84 3.91 -6.21 -6.32
C ALA A 84 5.27 -6.60 -6.90
N GLY A 85 6.01 -5.58 -7.34
CA GLY A 85 7.35 -5.74 -7.89
C GLY A 85 8.01 -4.39 -8.21
N PRO A 86 9.25 -4.39 -8.71
CA PRO A 86 9.93 -3.16 -9.09
C PRO A 86 9.24 -2.46 -10.26
N VAL A 87 9.29 -1.13 -10.25
CA VAL A 87 8.87 -0.31 -11.39
C VAL A 87 9.95 -0.37 -12.47
N GLY A 88 9.55 -0.65 -13.71
CA GLY A 88 10.46 -0.71 -14.85
C GLY A 88 10.89 0.66 -15.38
N GLY A 89 12.09 0.72 -15.88
CA GLY A 89 12.81 1.78 -16.61
C GLY A 89 12.10 3.13 -16.77
N ASP A 90 11.34 3.27 -17.85
CA ASP A 90 10.73 4.55 -18.24
C ASP A 90 9.65 5.06 -17.28
N ALA A 91 9.06 4.17 -16.49
CA ALA A 91 8.02 4.53 -15.52
C ALA A 91 8.58 5.04 -14.17
N VAL A 92 9.87 4.93 -13.92
CA VAL A 92 10.51 5.32 -12.65
C VAL A 92 10.37 6.81 -12.39
N ALA A 93 10.65 7.66 -13.38
CA ALA A 93 10.59 9.11 -13.21
C ALA A 93 9.20 9.61 -12.81
N ALA A 94 8.15 9.11 -13.45
CA ALA A 94 6.76 9.45 -13.11
C ALA A 94 6.37 8.96 -11.71
N ALA A 95 6.82 7.76 -11.32
CA ALA A 95 6.58 7.21 -9.99
C ALA A 95 7.28 8.05 -8.90
N VAL A 96 8.53 8.44 -9.10
CA VAL A 96 9.29 9.33 -8.20
C VAL A 96 8.60 10.69 -8.08
N ALA A 97 8.11 11.26 -9.17
CA ALA A 97 7.38 12.53 -9.13
C ALA A 97 6.12 12.44 -8.25
N ARG A 98 5.36 11.35 -8.33
CA ARG A 98 4.19 11.12 -7.46
C ARG A 98 4.56 10.99 -5.99
N LEU A 99 5.61 10.24 -5.68
CA LEU A 99 6.11 10.11 -4.32
C LEU A 99 6.59 11.45 -3.78
N ASN A 100 7.37 12.19 -4.56
CA ASN A 100 7.89 13.50 -4.17
C ASN A 100 6.79 14.55 -3.96
N ALA A 101 5.67 14.45 -4.68
CA ALA A 101 4.53 15.35 -4.48
C ALA A 101 3.90 15.23 -3.09
N ARG A 102 4.08 14.09 -2.40
CA ARG A 102 3.60 13.85 -1.03
C ARG A 102 4.67 14.05 0.05
N LEU A 103 5.93 14.16 -0.34
CA LEU A 103 7.05 14.29 0.59
C LEU A 103 7.35 15.77 0.90
N PRO A 104 7.69 16.11 2.16
CA PRO A 104 8.30 17.39 2.48
C PRO A 104 9.57 17.59 1.65
N ALA A 105 9.89 18.85 1.32
CA ALA A 105 11.04 19.19 0.46
C ALA A 105 12.36 18.51 0.92
N ARG A 106 12.60 18.48 2.24
CA ARG A 106 13.82 17.89 2.85
C ARG A 106 13.90 16.35 2.71
N HIS A 107 12.82 15.69 2.36
CA HIS A 107 12.73 14.23 2.22
C HIS A 107 12.48 13.77 0.79
N ARG A 108 12.49 14.70 -0.17
CA ARG A 108 12.32 14.37 -1.58
C ARG A 108 13.44 13.48 -2.07
N LEU A 109 13.07 12.50 -2.88
CA LEU A 109 13.99 11.55 -3.49
C LEU A 109 14.78 12.24 -4.59
N GLY A 110 16.11 12.13 -4.53
CA GLY A 110 17.03 12.59 -5.58
C GLY A 110 17.29 11.52 -6.63
N ALA A 111 17.74 11.94 -7.80
CA ALA A 111 18.06 11.05 -8.91
C ALA A 111 19.17 10.04 -8.55
N GLU A 112 20.15 10.44 -7.75
CA GLU A 112 21.26 9.58 -7.33
C GLU A 112 20.82 8.42 -6.43
N GLU A 113 19.82 8.66 -5.56
CA GLU A 113 19.29 7.64 -4.66
C GLU A 113 18.58 6.52 -5.42
N ILE A 114 17.92 6.86 -6.53
CA ILE A 114 17.11 5.96 -7.37
C ILE A 114 17.90 5.42 -8.58
N ALA A 115 19.07 5.98 -8.88
CA ALA A 115 19.93 5.50 -9.98
C ALA A 115 20.25 4.02 -9.81
N PRO A 116 20.63 3.29 -10.89
CA PRO A 116 20.98 1.87 -10.80
C PRO A 116 22.08 1.55 -9.77
N ALA A 117 23.02 2.49 -9.55
CA ALA A 117 24.03 2.38 -8.51
C ALA A 117 23.57 2.91 -7.13
N GLY A 118 22.41 3.54 -7.05
CA GLY A 118 21.86 4.10 -5.82
C GLY A 118 21.29 3.04 -4.88
N PRO A 119 21.03 3.41 -3.62
CA PRO A 119 20.60 2.48 -2.58
C PRO A 119 19.11 2.08 -2.66
N LEU A 120 18.29 2.85 -3.40
CA LEU A 120 16.85 2.67 -3.42
C LEU A 120 16.32 2.19 -4.78
N ARG A 121 15.22 1.48 -4.72
CA ARG A 121 14.42 1.08 -5.90
C ARG A 121 12.98 1.51 -5.70
N VAL A 122 12.33 1.84 -6.80
CA VAL A 122 10.89 2.13 -6.80
C VAL A 122 10.15 0.82 -7.01
N TYR A 123 9.16 0.60 -6.16
CA TYR A 123 8.26 -0.56 -6.21
C TYR A 123 6.83 -0.10 -6.47
N GLN A 124 6.04 -1.00 -6.99
CA GLN A 124 4.60 -0.80 -7.16
C GLN A 124 3.81 -2.03 -6.74
N ALA A 125 2.60 -1.81 -6.26
CA ALA A 125 1.58 -2.83 -6.13
C ALA A 125 0.45 -2.55 -7.13
N SER A 126 0.07 -3.56 -7.91
CA SER A 126 -1.11 -3.55 -8.78
C SER A 126 -2.24 -4.23 -8.02
N VAL A 127 -3.21 -3.43 -7.58
CA VAL A 127 -4.33 -3.89 -6.74
C VAL A 127 -5.34 -4.64 -7.61
N THR A 128 -5.66 -5.85 -7.19
CA THR A 128 -6.62 -6.74 -7.86
C THR A 128 -7.99 -6.73 -7.19
N ARG A 129 -8.03 -6.61 -5.86
CA ARG A 129 -9.29 -6.57 -5.08
C ARG A 129 -9.20 -5.56 -3.94
N HIS A 130 -10.30 -4.88 -3.69
CA HIS A 130 -10.46 -3.92 -2.61
C HIS A 130 -11.53 -4.41 -1.65
N PHE A 131 -11.27 -4.22 -0.35
CA PHE A 131 -12.25 -4.50 0.70
C PHE A 131 -12.27 -3.33 1.68
N VAL A 132 -13.43 -3.07 2.26
CA VAL A 132 -13.61 -2.12 3.36
C VAL A 132 -14.01 -2.83 4.63
N LEU A 133 -13.59 -2.32 5.77
CA LEU A 133 -14.02 -2.79 7.07
C LEU A 133 -15.49 -2.41 7.29
N ILE A 134 -16.31 -3.39 7.63
CA ILE A 134 -17.63 -3.23 8.20
C ILE A 134 -17.55 -3.61 9.67
N ARG A 135 -17.74 -2.65 10.54
CA ARG A 135 -17.68 -2.89 11.99
C ARG A 135 -18.86 -3.74 12.44
N GLY A 136 -18.62 -4.56 13.46
CA GLY A 136 -19.70 -5.30 14.10
C GLY A 136 -20.79 -4.38 14.62
N GLY A 137 -22.04 -4.78 14.47
CA GLY A 137 -23.20 -3.98 14.85
C GLY A 137 -23.59 -2.89 13.86
N ASP A 138 -23.03 -2.87 12.65
CA ASP A 138 -23.46 -1.92 11.61
C ASP A 138 -24.90 -2.27 11.16
N PRO A 139 -25.89 -1.37 11.39
CA PRO A 139 -27.29 -1.67 11.10
C PRO A 139 -27.57 -1.88 9.60
N ARG A 140 -26.70 -1.37 8.72
CA ARG A 140 -26.85 -1.52 7.27
C ARG A 140 -26.57 -2.94 6.79
N PHE A 141 -25.77 -3.70 7.57
CA PHE A 141 -25.31 -5.03 7.18
C PHE A 141 -25.77 -6.13 8.12
N GLY A 142 -26.24 -5.80 9.31
CA GLY A 142 -26.73 -6.76 10.30
C GLY A 142 -25.64 -7.72 10.83
N ASN A 143 -24.37 -7.37 10.64
CA ASN A 143 -23.24 -8.16 11.10
C ASN A 143 -23.01 -7.99 12.60
N VAL A 144 -22.85 -9.08 13.33
CA VAL A 144 -22.60 -9.08 14.78
C VAL A 144 -21.13 -8.75 15.07
N VAL A 145 -20.22 -9.21 14.23
CA VAL A 145 -18.78 -9.02 14.34
C VAL A 145 -18.24 -8.30 13.09
N ASP A 146 -17.01 -7.80 13.19
CA ASP A 146 -16.35 -7.16 12.05
C ASP A 146 -16.33 -8.06 10.82
N ALA A 147 -16.61 -7.47 9.67
CA ALA A 147 -16.60 -8.12 8.37
C ALA A 147 -15.79 -7.32 7.35
N ARG A 148 -15.46 -7.93 6.23
CA ARG A 148 -14.83 -7.28 5.08
C ARG A 148 -15.78 -7.36 3.92
N LEU A 149 -16.13 -6.20 3.38
CA LEU A 149 -16.97 -6.10 2.19
C LEU A 149 -16.10 -5.83 0.97
N ALA A 150 -16.18 -6.70 -0.03
CA ALA A 150 -15.54 -6.45 -1.32
C ALA A 150 -16.23 -5.26 -2.00
N VAL A 151 -15.43 -4.32 -2.50
CA VAL A 151 -15.91 -3.12 -3.19
C VAL A 151 -15.18 -2.96 -4.53
N THR A 152 -15.88 -2.39 -5.49
CA THR A 152 -15.35 -2.10 -6.83
C THR A 152 -15.52 -0.62 -7.16
N PRO A 153 -14.64 -0.06 -8.01
CA PRO A 153 -14.89 1.26 -8.60
C PRO A 153 -16.25 1.31 -9.30
N PRO A 154 -16.92 2.46 -9.27
CA PRO A 154 -18.15 2.68 -10.01
C PRO A 154 -17.96 2.60 -11.52
#